data_3f368ab75e67c6e971710a34d0198230
#
_entry.id   3f368ab75e67c6e971710a34d0198230
#
_cell.length_a   1.000
_cell.length_b   1.000
_cell.length_c   1.000
_cell.angle_alpha   90.00
_cell.angle_beta   90.00
_cell.angle_gamma   90.00
#
_symmetry.space_group_name_H-M   'P 1'
#
loop_
_entity.id
_entity.type
_entity.pdbx_description
1 polymer ?
#
loop_
_entity_poly.entity_id
_entity_poly.type
_entity_poly.pdbx_seq_one_letter_code
_entity_poly.pdbx_strand_id
1 'polypeptide(L)'
;MLRFEHITLKNHLNDISFELKRGEVLGIVGLLGAGKTEIAKALFGVYGKGNDKLTGNIWFNGKNARYASPVEAGNAGIGYISEDRGGEGLQVNQAIDFNISLAALKHIRRGVFLDLKKEKAVNQKLIEKLQVKCESMKQKVTNLSGGNQQKVVIAKWFASKARIIVLDEPTRGIDIGAKVEVYKLINEMVEAGIGVILLSSEVPEVFGMADRILVLKDGQITGEYGMDEINKINETDLQRLVM
;
A
#
# COMPACT_ATOMS: atom_id res chain seq x y z
N MET A 1 9.80 -8.77 -9.33
CA MET A 1 9.95 -7.33 -9.08
C MET A 1 10.43 -7.05 -7.65
N LEU A 2 9.73 -7.53 -6.64
CA LEU A 2 10.10 -7.50 -5.23
C LEU A 2 10.33 -8.93 -4.73
N ARG A 3 11.27 -9.13 -3.81
CA ARG A 3 11.51 -10.42 -3.15
C ARG A 3 11.90 -10.20 -1.70
N PHE A 4 11.20 -10.86 -0.80
CA PHE A 4 11.55 -11.02 0.60
C PHE A 4 12.26 -12.35 0.77
N GLU A 5 13.37 -12.36 1.50
CA GLU A 5 14.18 -13.56 1.78
C GLU A 5 14.49 -13.64 3.27
N HIS A 6 13.89 -14.62 3.93
CA HIS A 6 14.13 -14.93 5.34
C HIS A 6 14.00 -13.73 6.27
N ILE A 7 12.97 -12.89 6.04
CA ILE A 7 12.73 -11.71 6.87
C ILE A 7 12.22 -12.16 8.23
N THR A 8 12.97 -11.80 9.24
CA THR A 8 12.61 -12.00 10.65
C THR A 8 12.66 -10.67 11.36
N LEU A 9 11.58 -10.31 12.04
CA LEU A 9 11.49 -9.16 12.94
C LEU A 9 11.20 -9.67 14.34
N LYS A 10 12.11 -9.43 15.25
CA LYS A 10 12.02 -9.97 16.63
C LYS A 10 10.64 -9.72 17.26
N ASN A 11 10.01 -10.79 17.72
CA ASN A 11 8.67 -10.84 18.32
C ASN A 11 7.48 -10.57 17.37
N HIS A 12 7.71 -10.40 16.07
CA HIS A 12 6.62 -10.06 15.13
C HIS A 12 6.59 -10.91 13.87
N LEU A 13 7.75 -11.15 13.25
CA LEU A 13 7.84 -11.91 12.01
C LEU A 13 8.91 -12.98 12.13
N ASN A 14 8.66 -14.15 11.58
CA ASN A 14 9.58 -15.26 11.62
C ASN A 14 9.69 -15.91 10.23
N ASP A 15 10.86 -15.76 9.61
CA ASP A 15 11.23 -16.37 8.34
C ASP A 15 10.27 -16.11 7.16
N ILE A 16 9.88 -14.86 7.00
CA ILE A 16 8.97 -14.44 5.92
C ILE A 16 9.72 -14.39 4.59
N SER A 17 9.28 -15.20 3.64
CA SER A 17 9.83 -15.25 2.28
C SER A 17 8.70 -15.28 1.26
N PHE A 18 8.71 -14.34 0.31
CA PHE A 18 7.77 -14.29 -0.82
C PHE A 18 8.29 -13.39 -1.92
N GLU A 19 7.64 -13.46 -3.08
CA GLU A 19 7.90 -12.58 -4.22
C GLU A 19 6.64 -11.82 -4.63
N LEU A 20 6.82 -10.64 -5.23
CA LEU A 20 5.76 -9.88 -5.91
C LEU A 20 6.19 -9.65 -7.35
N LYS A 21 5.30 -9.98 -8.29
CA LYS A 21 5.48 -9.73 -9.71
C LYS A 21 4.99 -8.33 -10.09
N ARG A 22 5.36 -7.88 -11.27
CA ARG A 22 4.85 -6.62 -11.81
C ARG A 22 3.40 -6.79 -12.26
N GLY A 23 2.53 -5.85 -11.89
CA GLY A 23 1.12 -5.93 -12.23
C GLY A 23 0.42 -7.13 -11.59
N GLU A 24 0.80 -7.47 -10.36
CA GLU A 24 0.20 -8.53 -9.55
C GLU A 24 -0.44 -7.89 -8.31
N VAL A 25 -1.58 -8.39 -7.90
CA VAL A 25 -2.13 -8.21 -6.55
C VAL A 25 -1.76 -9.43 -5.72
N LEU A 26 -0.78 -9.26 -4.83
CA LEU A 26 -0.46 -10.24 -3.81
C LEU A 26 -1.28 -9.95 -2.55
N GLY A 27 -2.27 -10.77 -2.26
CA GLY A 27 -3.05 -10.69 -1.03
C GLY A 27 -2.30 -11.36 0.13
N ILE A 28 -2.23 -10.69 1.27
CA ILE A 28 -1.75 -11.29 2.52
C ILE A 28 -2.89 -11.20 3.53
N VAL A 29 -3.48 -12.33 3.84
CA VAL A 29 -4.60 -12.43 4.77
C VAL A 29 -4.13 -12.98 6.12
N GLY A 30 -4.67 -12.45 7.21
CA GLY A 30 -4.35 -12.89 8.57
C GLY A 30 -5.16 -12.13 9.60
N LEU A 31 -5.28 -12.67 10.80
CA LEU A 31 -5.96 -12.00 11.90
C LEU A 31 -5.25 -10.70 12.30
N LEU A 32 -5.94 -9.89 13.10
CA LEU A 32 -5.33 -8.71 13.71
C LEU A 32 -4.14 -9.15 14.59
N GLY A 33 -2.99 -8.50 14.41
CA GLY A 33 -1.76 -8.87 15.14
C GLY A 33 -0.94 -9.99 14.47
N ALA A 34 -1.38 -10.57 13.34
CA ALA A 34 -0.64 -11.63 12.64
C ALA A 34 0.72 -11.18 12.06
N GLY A 35 1.01 -9.87 11.99
CA GLY A 35 2.26 -9.34 11.46
C GLY A 35 2.16 -8.65 10.10
N LYS A 36 0.94 -8.46 9.57
CA LYS A 36 0.71 -7.82 8.24
C LYS A 36 1.34 -6.42 8.15
N THR A 37 1.01 -5.56 9.09
CA THR A 37 1.54 -4.18 9.17
C THR A 37 3.06 -4.16 9.32
N GLU A 38 3.63 -5.14 10.00
CA GLU A 38 5.08 -5.28 10.17
C GLU A 38 5.78 -5.58 8.84
N ILE A 39 5.18 -6.39 7.97
CA ILE A 39 5.67 -6.64 6.60
C ILE A 39 5.69 -5.31 5.81
N ALA A 40 4.60 -4.55 5.86
CA ALA A 40 4.52 -3.24 5.21
C ALA A 40 5.59 -2.28 5.73
N LYS A 41 5.72 -2.16 7.05
CA LYS A 41 6.69 -1.28 7.71
C LYS A 41 8.14 -1.68 7.44
N ALA A 42 8.42 -2.99 7.35
CA ALA A 42 9.75 -3.50 6.97
C ALA A 42 10.13 -3.07 5.55
N LEU A 43 9.21 -3.21 4.58
CA LEU A 43 9.42 -2.78 3.19
C LEU A 43 9.54 -1.26 3.08
N PHE A 44 8.74 -0.52 3.84
CA PHE A 44 8.70 0.94 3.78
C PHE A 44 9.83 1.62 4.56
N GLY A 45 10.76 0.84 5.14
CA GLY A 45 11.96 1.35 5.81
C GLY A 45 11.71 1.99 7.18
N VAL A 46 10.58 1.67 7.83
CA VAL A 46 10.25 2.20 9.17
C VAL A 46 11.24 1.72 10.22
N TYR A 47 11.72 0.48 10.09
CA TYR A 47 12.69 -0.09 11.04
C TYR A 47 14.14 0.35 10.77
N GLY A 48 14.38 1.05 9.65
CA GLY A 48 15.70 1.56 9.30
C GLY A 48 16.72 0.48 8.88
N LYS A 49 17.78 0.94 8.25
CA LYS A 49 18.93 0.09 7.89
C LYS A 49 19.82 -0.09 9.11
N GLY A 50 20.23 -1.35 9.37
CA GLY A 50 21.10 -1.66 10.53
C GLY A 50 20.32 -1.85 11.84
N ASN A 51 19.01 -1.98 11.82
CA ASN A 51 18.23 -2.36 12.98
C ASN A 51 18.45 -3.86 13.27
N ASP A 52 19.04 -4.17 14.41
CA ASP A 52 19.37 -5.55 14.84
C ASP A 52 18.12 -6.42 15.04
N LYS A 53 16.93 -5.83 15.16
CA LYS A 53 15.68 -6.56 15.32
C LYS A 53 15.14 -7.10 13.98
N LEU A 54 15.54 -6.52 12.85
CA LEU A 54 15.12 -6.93 11.51
C LEU A 54 16.28 -7.58 10.78
N THR A 55 16.17 -8.87 10.47
CA THR A 55 17.15 -9.65 9.70
C THR A 55 16.58 -10.12 8.36
N GLY A 56 17.40 -10.75 7.51
CA GLY A 56 17.01 -11.18 6.17
C GLY A 56 17.21 -10.10 5.12
N ASN A 57 16.79 -10.39 3.89
CA ASN A 57 17.01 -9.52 2.75
C ASN A 57 15.70 -9.12 2.06
N ILE A 58 15.62 -7.89 1.61
CA ILE A 58 14.56 -7.40 0.72
C ILE A 58 15.22 -6.93 -0.57
N TRP A 59 14.73 -7.41 -1.72
CA TRP A 59 15.23 -7.05 -3.03
C TRP A 59 14.14 -6.37 -3.85
N PHE A 60 14.47 -5.25 -4.46
CA PHE A 60 13.59 -4.56 -5.40
C PHE A 60 14.32 -4.29 -6.70
N ASN A 61 13.84 -4.90 -7.81
CA ASN A 61 14.50 -4.88 -9.11
C ASN A 61 15.98 -5.27 -9.05
N GLY A 62 16.30 -6.32 -8.31
CA GLY A 62 17.65 -6.86 -8.15
C GLY A 62 18.58 -6.05 -7.26
N LYS A 63 18.09 -4.97 -6.62
CA LYS A 63 18.87 -4.16 -5.69
C LYS A 63 18.39 -4.37 -4.27
N ASN A 64 19.30 -4.29 -3.30
CA ASN A 64 18.94 -4.33 -1.89
C ASN A 64 17.96 -3.19 -1.57
N ALA A 65 16.82 -3.53 -0.98
CA ALA A 65 15.71 -2.66 -0.67
C ALA A 65 15.45 -2.52 0.85
N ARG A 66 16.46 -2.79 1.67
CA ARG A 66 16.42 -2.43 3.09
C ARG A 66 16.72 -0.95 3.22
N TYR A 67 15.67 -0.15 3.18
CA TYR A 67 15.77 1.31 3.22
C TYR A 67 16.02 1.81 4.65
N ALA A 68 16.76 2.92 4.75
CA ALA A 68 17.05 3.56 6.04
C ALA A 68 15.87 4.38 6.56
N SER A 69 14.91 4.71 5.71
CA SER A 69 13.74 5.52 6.08
C SER A 69 12.60 5.40 5.06
N PRO A 70 11.36 5.77 5.46
CA PRO A 70 10.23 5.90 4.55
C PRO A 70 10.47 6.84 3.35
N VAL A 71 11.27 7.88 3.55
CA VAL A 71 11.65 8.82 2.46
C VAL A 71 12.48 8.11 1.40
N GLU A 72 13.44 7.28 1.81
CA GLU A 72 14.26 6.50 0.89
C GLU A 72 13.42 5.47 0.12
N ALA A 73 12.54 4.73 0.82
CA ALA A 73 11.62 3.78 0.20
C ALA A 73 10.68 4.46 -0.82
N GLY A 74 10.07 5.59 -0.44
CA GLY A 74 9.23 6.38 -1.34
C GLY A 74 9.98 6.89 -2.57
N ASN A 75 11.23 7.34 -2.39
CA ASN A 75 12.12 7.76 -3.48
C ASN A 75 12.51 6.60 -4.41
N ALA A 76 12.57 5.38 -3.91
CA ALA A 76 12.80 4.18 -4.71
C ALA A 76 11.56 3.73 -5.49
N GLY A 77 10.38 4.28 -5.18
CA GLY A 77 9.11 3.97 -5.85
C GLY A 77 8.25 2.97 -5.09
N ILE A 78 8.36 2.92 -3.77
CA ILE A 78 7.48 2.14 -2.90
C ILE A 78 6.52 3.09 -2.21
N GLY A 79 5.22 2.83 -2.35
CA GLY A 79 4.14 3.52 -1.65
C GLY A 79 3.59 2.66 -0.51
N TYR A 80 3.14 3.30 0.55
CA TYR A 80 2.49 2.66 1.67
C TYR A 80 1.22 3.43 2.07
N ILE A 81 0.11 2.75 2.05
CA ILE A 81 -1.19 3.22 2.49
C ILE A 81 -1.51 2.50 3.79
N SER A 82 -1.34 3.21 4.90
CA SER A 82 -1.55 2.69 6.24
C SER A 82 -3.04 2.58 6.58
N GLU A 83 -3.37 1.66 7.47
CA GLU A 83 -4.69 1.55 8.12
C GLU A 83 -5.09 2.87 8.81
N ASP A 84 -4.15 3.51 9.50
CA ASP A 84 -4.36 4.82 10.13
C ASP A 84 -4.14 5.97 9.13
N ARG A 85 -5.17 6.24 8.35
CA ARG A 85 -5.15 7.33 7.36
C ARG A 85 -4.89 8.70 7.98
N GLY A 86 -5.49 8.94 9.16
CA GLY A 86 -5.45 10.25 9.82
C GLY A 86 -4.12 10.53 10.51
N GLY A 87 -3.53 9.52 11.12
CA GLY A 87 -2.27 9.66 11.84
C GLY A 87 -1.03 9.49 10.98
N GLU A 88 -1.06 8.53 10.04
CA GLU A 88 0.11 8.18 9.23
C GLU A 88 -0.04 8.55 7.74
N GLY A 89 -1.27 8.48 7.22
CA GLY A 89 -1.53 8.61 5.79
C GLY A 89 -1.61 10.07 5.30
N LEU A 90 -2.21 10.97 6.08
CA LEU A 90 -2.61 12.31 5.68
C LEU A 90 -2.25 13.37 6.72
N GLN A 91 -1.95 14.56 6.25
CA GLN A 91 -1.94 15.77 7.06
C GLN A 91 -3.36 16.35 7.03
N VAL A 92 -4.25 15.83 7.89
CA VAL A 92 -5.71 16.06 7.80
C VAL A 92 -6.13 17.53 7.88
N ASN A 93 -5.35 18.37 8.57
CA ASN A 93 -5.59 19.80 8.71
C ASN A 93 -5.05 20.62 7.51
N GLN A 94 -4.36 19.97 6.56
CA GLN A 94 -3.84 20.60 5.36
C GLN A 94 -4.77 20.38 4.16
N ALA A 95 -4.52 21.13 3.09
CA ALA A 95 -5.27 21.06 1.84
C ALA A 95 -5.06 19.72 1.10
N ILE A 96 -5.99 19.37 0.22
CA ILE A 96 -5.93 18.17 -0.63
C ILE A 96 -4.68 18.19 -1.51
N ASP A 97 -4.43 19.31 -2.20
CA ASP A 97 -3.27 19.44 -3.09
C ASP A 97 -1.93 19.34 -2.33
N PHE A 98 -1.85 19.89 -1.13
CA PHE A 98 -0.69 19.71 -0.26
C PHE A 98 -0.43 18.22 0.04
N ASN A 99 -1.47 17.48 0.44
CA ASN A 99 -1.36 16.06 0.74
C ASN A 99 -0.92 15.23 -0.47
N ILE A 100 -1.49 15.49 -1.65
CA ILE A 100 -1.11 14.78 -2.88
C ILE A 100 0.35 15.07 -3.24
N SER A 101 0.80 16.31 -3.08
CA SER A 101 2.15 16.75 -3.48
C SER A 101 3.26 16.23 -2.58
N LEU A 102 2.97 15.89 -1.29
CA LEU A 102 4.00 15.52 -0.30
C LEU A 102 4.94 14.40 -0.77
N ALA A 103 4.41 13.34 -1.38
CA ALA A 103 5.23 12.23 -1.86
C ALA A 103 5.81 12.47 -3.28
N ALA A 104 5.35 13.51 -3.97
CA ALA A 104 5.70 13.79 -5.36
C ALA A 104 6.75 14.91 -5.53
N LEU A 105 7.26 15.49 -4.44
CA LEU A 105 8.12 16.68 -4.47
C LEU A 105 9.26 16.58 -5.47
N LYS A 106 9.93 15.43 -5.59
CA LYS A 106 11.02 15.24 -6.56
C LYS A 106 10.55 15.30 -8.02
N HIS A 107 9.26 15.03 -8.29
CA HIS A 107 8.69 15.02 -9.63
C HIS A 107 8.07 16.36 -10.04
N ILE A 108 7.74 17.21 -9.06
CA ILE A 108 7.10 18.53 -9.28
C ILE A 108 8.03 19.71 -9.00
N ARG A 109 9.32 19.47 -8.84
CA ARG A 109 10.33 20.53 -8.66
C ARG A 109 11.03 20.88 -9.98
N ARG A 110 11.49 22.13 -10.05
CA ARG A 110 12.44 22.64 -11.06
C ARG A 110 13.69 23.15 -10.34
N GLY A 111 14.76 22.35 -10.38
CA GLY A 111 15.92 22.59 -9.53
C GLY A 111 15.56 22.48 -8.05
N VAL A 112 15.80 23.54 -7.27
CA VAL A 112 15.51 23.61 -5.82
C VAL A 112 14.11 24.16 -5.50
N PHE A 113 13.39 24.70 -6.48
CA PHE A 113 12.07 25.31 -6.31
C PHE A 113 10.96 24.36 -6.76
N LEU A 114 9.77 24.50 -6.15
CA LEU A 114 8.56 23.84 -6.63
C LEU A 114 8.05 24.52 -7.92
N ASP A 115 7.70 23.70 -8.91
CA ASP A 115 6.99 24.16 -10.10
C ASP A 115 5.48 24.14 -9.79
N LEU A 116 4.96 25.27 -9.31
CA LEU A 116 3.56 25.41 -8.90
C LEU A 116 2.57 25.15 -10.05
N LYS A 117 2.95 25.43 -11.31
CA LYS A 117 2.10 25.12 -12.47
C LYS A 117 2.00 23.63 -12.69
N LYS A 118 3.12 22.93 -12.62
CA LYS A 118 3.19 21.47 -12.75
C LYS A 118 2.48 20.78 -11.58
N GLU A 119 2.69 21.26 -10.36
CA GLU A 119 2.00 20.79 -9.16
C GLU A 119 0.48 20.86 -9.34
N LYS A 120 -0.04 22.06 -9.69
CA LYS A 120 -1.47 22.26 -9.93
C LYS A 120 -2.01 21.31 -11.00
N ALA A 121 -1.31 21.16 -12.12
CA ALA A 121 -1.74 20.28 -13.21
C ALA A 121 -1.78 18.80 -12.79
N VAL A 122 -0.77 18.32 -12.04
CA VAL A 122 -0.73 16.94 -11.55
C VAL A 122 -1.87 16.69 -10.56
N ASN A 123 -2.07 17.59 -9.60
CA ASN A 123 -3.09 17.45 -8.58
C ASN A 123 -4.50 17.48 -9.18
N GLN A 124 -4.76 18.44 -10.08
CA GLN A 124 -6.04 18.52 -10.77
C GLN A 124 -6.36 17.23 -11.54
N LYS A 125 -5.40 16.74 -12.33
CA LYS A 125 -5.56 15.48 -13.08
C LYS A 125 -5.86 14.29 -12.18
N LEU A 126 -5.23 14.19 -11.01
CA LEU A 126 -5.45 13.08 -10.07
C LEU A 126 -6.78 13.20 -9.35
N ILE A 127 -7.19 14.40 -8.95
CA ILE A 127 -8.51 14.64 -8.35
C ILE A 127 -9.62 14.23 -9.32
N GLU A 128 -9.51 14.63 -10.58
CA GLU A 128 -10.46 14.25 -11.64
C GLU A 128 -10.43 12.74 -11.92
N LYS A 129 -9.23 12.16 -12.14
CA LYS A 129 -9.06 10.73 -12.41
C LYS A 129 -9.67 9.86 -11.31
N LEU A 130 -9.39 10.19 -10.04
CA LEU A 130 -9.86 9.42 -8.90
C LEU A 130 -11.25 9.83 -8.41
N GLN A 131 -11.86 10.78 -9.10
CA GLN A 131 -13.20 11.30 -8.75
C GLN A 131 -13.29 11.70 -7.26
N VAL A 132 -12.28 12.44 -6.77
CA VAL A 132 -12.30 12.96 -5.40
C VAL A 132 -13.38 14.04 -5.29
N LYS A 133 -14.43 13.77 -4.52
CA LYS A 133 -15.52 14.73 -4.29
C LYS A 133 -15.07 15.80 -3.32
N CYS A 134 -14.78 17.00 -3.83
CA CYS A 134 -14.33 18.16 -3.06
C CYS A 134 -14.80 19.45 -3.73
N GLU A 135 -14.96 20.51 -2.97
CA GLU A 135 -15.32 21.86 -3.47
C GLU A 135 -14.15 22.49 -4.23
N SER A 136 -12.94 22.28 -3.74
CA SER A 136 -11.71 22.74 -4.37
C SER A 136 -10.50 21.93 -3.86
N MET A 137 -9.40 21.94 -4.62
CA MET A 137 -8.16 21.32 -4.16
C MET A 137 -7.55 21.97 -2.91
N LYS A 138 -8.00 23.16 -2.54
CA LYS A 138 -7.57 23.88 -1.33
C LYS A 138 -8.43 23.55 -0.10
N GLN A 139 -9.47 22.73 -0.25
CA GLN A 139 -10.26 22.22 0.87
C GLN A 139 -9.39 21.38 1.80
N LYS A 140 -9.56 21.52 3.11
CA LYS A 140 -8.87 20.67 4.10
C LYS A 140 -9.37 19.24 4.00
N VAL A 141 -8.45 18.29 4.13
CA VAL A 141 -8.76 16.85 4.05
C VAL A 141 -9.71 16.41 5.16
N THR A 142 -9.65 17.03 6.34
CA THR A 142 -10.57 16.74 7.46
C THR A 142 -12.06 16.94 7.10
N ASN A 143 -12.38 17.73 6.08
CA ASN A 143 -13.74 18.00 5.63
C ASN A 143 -14.24 16.98 4.59
N LEU A 144 -13.44 15.98 4.24
CA LEU A 144 -13.80 14.92 3.30
C LEU A 144 -14.39 13.72 4.03
N SER A 145 -15.28 12.98 3.35
CA SER A 145 -15.69 11.64 3.79
C SER A 145 -14.50 10.68 3.79
N GLY A 146 -14.59 9.60 4.59
CA GLY A 146 -13.53 8.58 4.67
C GLY A 146 -13.12 7.99 3.32
N GLY A 147 -14.07 7.73 2.43
CA GLY A 147 -13.79 7.27 1.06
C GLY A 147 -13.02 8.30 0.22
N ASN A 148 -13.35 9.60 0.34
CA ASN A 148 -12.60 10.64 -0.36
C ASN A 148 -11.22 10.87 0.25
N GLN A 149 -11.06 10.75 1.57
CA GLN A 149 -9.75 10.75 2.22
C GLN A 149 -8.88 9.59 1.68
N GLN A 150 -9.44 8.39 1.53
CA GLN A 150 -8.73 7.24 0.96
C GLN A 150 -8.26 7.52 -0.47
N LYS A 151 -9.10 8.13 -1.31
CA LYS A 151 -8.73 8.55 -2.66
C LYS A 151 -7.59 9.57 -2.66
N VAL A 152 -7.53 10.49 -1.69
CA VAL A 152 -6.41 11.44 -1.56
C VAL A 152 -5.10 10.72 -1.19
N VAL A 153 -5.13 9.73 -0.29
CA VAL A 153 -3.95 8.90 0.01
C VAL A 153 -3.47 8.15 -1.23
N ILE A 154 -4.39 7.56 -1.99
CA ILE A 154 -4.08 6.89 -3.25
C ILE A 154 -3.48 7.89 -4.27
N ALA A 155 -4.09 9.08 -4.42
CA ALA A 155 -3.58 10.15 -5.29
C ALA A 155 -2.14 10.53 -4.97
N LYS A 156 -1.78 10.63 -3.69
CA LYS A 156 -0.43 10.91 -3.20
C LYS A 156 0.60 9.93 -3.79
N TRP A 157 0.30 8.64 -3.79
CA TRP A 157 1.21 7.63 -4.30
C TRP A 157 1.23 7.52 -5.84
N PHE A 158 0.11 7.82 -6.51
CA PHE A 158 0.12 8.00 -7.97
C PHE A 158 0.98 9.20 -8.38
N ALA A 159 0.89 10.32 -7.66
CA ALA A 159 1.72 11.51 -7.92
C ALA A 159 3.22 11.22 -7.76
N SER A 160 3.58 10.34 -6.81
CA SER A 160 4.96 9.92 -6.56
C SER A 160 5.52 8.96 -7.60
N LYS A 161 4.67 8.45 -8.53
CA LYS A 161 5.02 7.41 -9.51
C LYS A 161 5.52 6.12 -8.84
N ALA A 162 4.88 5.73 -7.76
CA ALA A 162 5.17 4.47 -7.10
C ALA A 162 5.03 3.29 -8.07
N ARG A 163 5.90 2.30 -7.94
CA ARG A 163 5.92 1.07 -8.73
C ARG A 163 5.42 -0.13 -7.93
N ILE A 164 5.48 -0.03 -6.63
CA ILE A 164 4.85 -0.94 -5.66
C ILE A 164 4.01 -0.09 -4.73
N ILE A 165 2.80 -0.54 -4.44
CA ILE A 165 1.95 0.06 -3.42
C ILE A 165 1.53 -1.03 -2.43
N VAL A 166 1.81 -0.81 -1.16
CA VAL A 166 1.29 -1.64 -0.07
C VAL A 166 0.03 -0.97 0.47
N LEU A 167 -1.04 -1.73 0.52
CA LEU A 167 -2.35 -1.32 1.02
C LEU A 167 -2.61 -2.09 2.33
N ASP A 168 -2.59 -1.41 3.45
CA ASP A 168 -2.83 -1.99 4.77
C ASP A 168 -4.25 -1.65 5.22
N GLU A 169 -5.14 -2.66 5.22
CA GLU A 169 -6.57 -2.55 5.53
C GLU A 169 -7.26 -1.39 4.75
N PRO A 170 -7.15 -1.34 3.40
CA PRO A 170 -7.49 -0.13 2.63
C PRO A 170 -8.96 0.24 2.65
N THR A 171 -9.84 -0.70 2.99
CA THR A 171 -11.29 -0.50 3.01
C THR A 171 -11.88 -0.40 4.40
N ARG A 172 -11.03 -0.45 5.43
CA ARG A 172 -11.49 -0.34 6.82
C ARG A 172 -12.09 1.04 7.11
N GLY A 173 -13.29 1.03 7.70
CA GLY A 173 -13.97 2.26 8.10
C GLY A 173 -14.50 3.12 6.94
N ILE A 174 -14.73 2.54 5.77
CA ILE A 174 -15.42 3.17 4.64
C ILE A 174 -16.70 2.41 4.29
N ASP A 175 -17.65 3.09 3.66
CA ASP A 175 -18.91 2.49 3.22
C ASP A 175 -18.72 1.56 2.01
N ILE A 176 -19.74 0.71 1.77
CA ILE A 176 -19.70 -0.30 0.70
C ILE A 176 -19.46 0.32 -0.68
N GLY A 177 -20.07 1.47 -0.96
CA GLY A 177 -19.88 2.16 -2.24
C GLY A 177 -18.44 2.61 -2.43
N ALA A 178 -17.82 3.15 -1.37
CA ALA A 178 -16.43 3.55 -1.39
C ALA A 178 -15.47 2.35 -1.48
N LYS A 179 -15.80 1.17 -0.88
CA LYS A 179 -15.02 -0.07 -1.06
C LYS A 179 -14.91 -0.43 -2.55
N VAL A 180 -16.03 -0.45 -3.27
CA VAL A 180 -16.05 -0.76 -4.71
C VAL A 180 -15.19 0.20 -5.51
N GLU A 181 -15.20 1.49 -5.17
CA GLU A 181 -14.34 2.49 -5.82
C GLU A 181 -12.84 2.21 -5.56
N VAL A 182 -12.47 1.84 -4.32
CA VAL A 182 -11.09 1.45 -3.98
C VAL A 182 -10.65 0.21 -4.77
N TYR A 183 -11.50 -0.80 -4.91
CA TYR A 183 -11.19 -2.00 -5.71
C TYR A 183 -10.95 -1.68 -7.19
N LYS A 184 -11.74 -0.79 -7.78
CA LYS A 184 -11.51 -0.31 -9.15
C LYS A 184 -10.14 0.36 -9.28
N LEU A 185 -9.75 1.17 -8.28
CA LEU A 185 -8.44 1.84 -8.27
C LEU A 185 -7.28 0.84 -8.13
N ILE A 186 -7.44 -0.25 -7.36
CA ILE A 186 -6.46 -1.33 -7.27
C ILE A 186 -6.28 -1.99 -8.64
N ASN A 187 -7.37 -2.31 -9.35
CA ASN A 187 -7.31 -2.87 -10.70
C ASN A 187 -6.59 -1.93 -11.67
N GLU A 188 -6.90 -0.63 -11.65
CA GLU A 188 -6.19 0.37 -12.48
C GLU A 188 -4.69 0.45 -12.16
N MET A 189 -4.29 0.28 -10.89
CA MET A 189 -2.86 0.21 -10.52
C MET A 189 -2.18 -0.98 -11.19
N VAL A 190 -2.80 -2.14 -11.12
CA VAL A 190 -2.28 -3.39 -11.70
C VAL A 190 -2.19 -3.32 -13.21
N GLU A 191 -3.23 -2.82 -13.89
CA GLU A 191 -3.24 -2.57 -15.33
C GLU A 191 -2.14 -1.59 -15.77
N ALA A 192 -1.81 -0.61 -14.93
CA ALA A 192 -0.69 0.29 -15.14
C ALA A 192 0.69 -0.35 -14.85
N GLY A 193 0.72 -1.63 -14.47
CA GLY A 193 1.93 -2.40 -14.16
C GLY A 193 2.53 -2.10 -12.78
N ILE A 194 1.76 -1.54 -11.86
CA ILE A 194 2.13 -1.38 -10.46
C ILE A 194 1.92 -2.71 -9.75
N GLY A 195 2.89 -3.17 -8.97
CA GLY A 195 2.71 -4.31 -8.07
C GLY A 195 1.99 -3.88 -6.80
N VAL A 196 0.98 -4.62 -6.39
CA VAL A 196 0.16 -4.32 -5.21
C VAL A 196 0.34 -5.41 -4.16
N ILE A 197 0.62 -5.04 -2.92
CA ILE A 197 0.49 -5.92 -1.76
C ILE A 197 -0.75 -5.48 -0.99
N LEU A 198 -1.76 -6.34 -0.97
CA LEU A 198 -3.02 -6.10 -0.27
C LEU A 198 -3.00 -6.86 1.07
N LEU A 199 -2.90 -6.13 2.16
CA LEU A 199 -2.95 -6.66 3.53
C LEU A 199 -4.35 -6.45 4.07
N SER A 200 -5.05 -7.53 4.39
CA SER A 200 -6.41 -7.44 4.93
C SER A 200 -6.71 -8.55 5.94
N SER A 201 -7.53 -8.23 6.91
CA SER A 201 -8.16 -9.19 7.82
C SER A 201 -9.50 -9.70 7.27
N GLU A 202 -10.05 -9.02 6.25
CA GLU A 202 -11.28 -9.43 5.58
C GLU A 202 -10.95 -10.45 4.47
N VAL A 203 -11.18 -11.75 4.73
CA VAL A 203 -10.97 -12.83 3.75
C VAL A 203 -11.68 -12.55 2.42
N PRO A 204 -12.97 -12.11 2.39
CA PRO A 204 -13.66 -11.78 1.15
C PRO A 204 -12.95 -10.75 0.28
N GLU A 205 -12.33 -9.74 0.90
CA GLU A 205 -11.58 -8.71 0.18
C GLU A 205 -10.38 -9.30 -0.55
N VAL A 206 -9.56 -10.07 0.16
CA VAL A 206 -8.37 -10.69 -0.44
C VAL A 206 -8.77 -11.72 -1.49
N PHE A 207 -9.77 -12.55 -1.20
CA PHE A 207 -10.26 -13.58 -2.11
C PHE A 207 -10.79 -13.01 -3.43
N GLY A 208 -11.47 -11.85 -3.37
CA GLY A 208 -12.05 -11.21 -4.55
C GLY A 208 -11.07 -10.36 -5.37
N MET A 209 -9.91 -10.02 -4.81
CA MET A 209 -8.99 -9.05 -5.43
C MET A 209 -7.61 -9.60 -5.78
N ALA A 210 -7.16 -10.67 -5.11
CA ALA A 210 -5.79 -11.13 -5.23
C ALA A 210 -5.59 -12.13 -6.37
N ASP A 211 -4.48 -11.99 -7.10
CA ASP A 211 -4.00 -13.00 -8.06
C ASP A 211 -3.35 -14.19 -7.33
N ARG A 212 -2.81 -13.94 -6.14
CA ARG A 212 -2.17 -14.94 -5.27
C ARG A 212 -2.34 -14.51 -3.82
N ILE A 213 -2.59 -15.50 -2.94
CA ILE A 213 -2.89 -15.28 -1.53
C ILE A 213 -1.83 -15.96 -0.66
N LEU A 214 -1.31 -15.21 0.29
CA LEU A 214 -0.51 -15.73 1.41
C LEU A 214 -1.35 -15.67 2.68
N VAL A 215 -1.35 -16.76 3.43
CA VAL A 215 -1.96 -16.81 4.77
C VAL A 215 -0.88 -16.54 5.80
N LEU A 216 -1.08 -15.49 6.58
CA LEU A 216 -0.15 -15.08 7.64
C LEU A 216 -0.78 -15.38 9.01
N LYS A 217 -0.09 -16.17 9.81
CA LYS A 217 -0.50 -16.52 11.18
C LYS A 217 0.71 -16.46 12.10
N ASP A 218 0.59 -15.78 13.22
CA ASP A 218 1.63 -15.66 14.26
C ASP A 218 3.02 -15.28 13.71
N GLY A 219 3.03 -14.35 12.75
CA GLY A 219 4.26 -13.88 12.12
C GLY A 219 4.90 -14.84 11.11
N GLN A 220 4.19 -15.87 10.66
CA GLN A 220 4.67 -16.86 9.68
C GLN A 220 3.72 -17.00 8.50
N ILE A 221 4.23 -17.29 7.31
CA ILE A 221 3.42 -17.69 6.17
C ILE A 221 3.09 -19.18 6.34
N THR A 222 1.82 -19.50 6.55
CA THR A 222 1.31 -20.86 6.76
C THR A 222 0.71 -21.47 5.51
N GLY A 223 0.45 -20.68 4.47
CA GLY A 223 -0.07 -21.14 3.19
C GLY A 223 0.17 -20.13 2.09
N GLU A 224 0.32 -20.61 0.86
CA GLU A 224 0.39 -19.83 -0.37
C GLU A 224 -0.52 -20.49 -1.41
N TYR A 225 -1.38 -19.67 -2.04
CA TYR A 225 -2.41 -20.11 -2.99
C TYR A 225 -2.33 -19.26 -4.24
N GLY A 226 -1.97 -19.88 -5.36
CA GLY A 226 -2.03 -19.27 -6.69
C GLY A 226 -3.45 -19.27 -7.27
N MET A 227 -3.65 -18.63 -8.41
CA MET A 227 -4.96 -18.49 -9.08
C MET A 227 -5.66 -19.84 -9.29
N ASP A 228 -4.91 -20.88 -9.71
CA ASP A 228 -5.46 -22.23 -9.94
C ASP A 228 -5.95 -22.90 -8.66
N GLU A 229 -5.38 -22.54 -7.53
CA GLU A 229 -5.73 -23.07 -6.20
C GLU A 229 -6.87 -22.25 -5.58
N ILE A 230 -6.84 -20.92 -5.74
CA ILE A 230 -7.92 -20.03 -5.32
C ILE A 230 -9.25 -20.43 -5.98
N ASN A 231 -9.23 -20.81 -7.25
CA ASN A 231 -10.43 -21.27 -7.98
C ASN A 231 -10.97 -22.62 -7.49
N LYS A 232 -10.21 -23.38 -6.69
CA LYS A 232 -10.60 -24.70 -6.16
C LYS A 232 -11.02 -24.66 -4.70
N ILE A 233 -10.62 -23.66 -3.95
CA ILE A 233 -11.00 -23.44 -2.56
C ILE A 233 -12.16 -22.45 -2.51
N ASN A 234 -12.94 -22.50 -1.45
CA ASN A 234 -13.96 -21.49 -1.18
C ASN A 234 -13.49 -20.52 -0.07
N GLU A 235 -14.18 -19.42 0.03
CA GLU A 235 -13.92 -18.40 1.05
C GLU A 235 -13.91 -18.94 2.48
N THR A 236 -14.81 -19.91 2.77
CA THR A 236 -14.93 -20.54 4.10
C THR A 236 -13.69 -21.37 4.43
N ASP A 237 -13.11 -22.05 3.44
CA ASP A 237 -11.88 -22.83 3.63
C ASP A 237 -10.70 -21.90 3.94
N LEU A 238 -10.60 -20.77 3.24
CA LEU A 238 -9.58 -19.77 3.51
C LEU A 238 -9.77 -19.14 4.90
N GLN A 239 -11.02 -18.88 5.33
CA GLN A 239 -11.30 -18.39 6.68
C GLN A 239 -10.80 -19.34 7.77
N ARG A 240 -10.97 -20.67 7.59
CA ARG A 240 -10.47 -21.66 8.56
C ARG A 240 -8.96 -21.68 8.69
N LEU A 241 -8.25 -21.39 7.60
CA LEU A 241 -6.77 -21.33 7.61
C LEU A 241 -6.22 -20.10 8.32
N VAL A 242 -7.00 -19.02 8.33
CA VAL A 242 -6.65 -17.76 9.00
C VAL A 242 -6.90 -17.85 10.52
N MET A 243 -7.87 -18.64 10.96
CA MET A 243 -8.19 -18.88 12.37
C MET A 243 -7.19 -19.84 13.04
#